data_b2b43e441dd6dfbe03ff29ef1eff0097
#
_entry.id   b2b43e441dd6dfbe03ff29ef1eff0097
#
_cell.length_a   1.000
_cell.length_b   1.000
_cell.length_c   1.000
_cell.angle_alpha   90.00
_cell.angle_beta   90.00
_cell.angle_gamma   90.00
#
_symmetry.space_group_name_H-M   'P 1'
#
loop_
_entity.id
_entity.type
_entity.pdbx_description
1 polymer ?
#
loop_
_entity_poly.entity_id
_entity_poly.type
_entity_poly.pdbx_seq_one_letter_code
_entity_poly.pdbx_strand_id
1 'polypeptide(L)'
;MNDVSESRQPAPDSGTAPSRRKNDLRLLAAVLLLSAAGFAARAFLSGGSGMSVRVSRDGTVTDEYSLDRPLETVIDDGRGGFNTLHIRDGEAWVTDANCPDGICEKAGHISRPGEVIVCMPHRLIITVTEKDPAR
;
A
#
# COMPACT_ATOMS: atom_id res chain seq x y z
N MET A 1 54.64 68.06 -7.82
CA MET A 1 55.31 66.89 -7.27
C MET A 1 54.25 66.10 -6.49
N ASN A 2 53.44 65.32 -7.14
CA ASN A 2 52.53 64.41 -6.48
C ASN A 2 52.41 63.19 -7.37
N ASP A 3 53.12 62.17 -6.95
CA ASP A 3 53.12 60.87 -7.56
C ASP A 3 51.88 60.09 -7.02
N VAL A 4 50.92 59.90 -7.86
CA VAL A 4 49.74 59.10 -7.52
C VAL A 4 50.01 57.73 -8.04
N SER A 5 50.45 56.87 -7.15
CA SER A 5 50.55 55.42 -7.39
C SER A 5 49.15 54.81 -7.56
N GLU A 6 48.79 54.59 -8.78
CA GLU A 6 47.57 53.87 -9.21
C GLU A 6 47.72 52.38 -8.91
N SER A 7 47.14 51.94 -7.85
CA SER A 7 47.07 50.54 -7.49
C SER A 7 46.05 49.81 -8.37
N ARG A 8 46.59 49.11 -9.37
CA ARG A 8 45.87 48.22 -10.25
C ARG A 8 45.31 47.04 -9.46
N GLN A 9 44.02 47.05 -9.21
CA GLN A 9 43.32 45.87 -8.72
C GLN A 9 43.26 44.78 -9.82
N PRO A 10 43.67 43.56 -9.56
CA PRO A 10 43.44 42.47 -10.50
C PRO A 10 41.97 42.13 -10.56
N ALA A 11 41.45 42.02 -11.77
CA ALA A 11 40.07 41.59 -12.07
C ALA A 11 39.81 40.20 -11.49
N PRO A 12 38.57 39.92 -11.03
CA PRO A 12 38.21 38.58 -10.58
C PRO A 12 38.20 37.63 -11.76
N ASP A 13 39.02 36.62 -11.63
CA ASP A 13 39.15 35.51 -12.56
C ASP A 13 37.80 34.78 -12.67
N SER A 14 37.12 34.93 -13.79
CA SER A 14 35.91 34.19 -14.13
C SER A 14 36.30 32.78 -14.52
N GLY A 15 36.73 31.99 -13.55
CA GLY A 15 37.03 30.56 -13.67
C GLY A 15 35.75 29.81 -13.97
N THR A 16 35.54 29.58 -15.22
CA THR A 16 34.55 28.69 -15.82
C THR A 16 34.60 27.31 -15.17
N ALA A 17 33.57 26.94 -14.43
CA ALA A 17 33.41 25.61 -13.88
C ALA A 17 32.41 24.77 -14.70
N PRO A 18 32.86 24.09 -15.80
CA PRO A 18 31.98 23.20 -16.56
C PRO A 18 31.87 21.78 -15.99
N SER A 19 32.70 21.45 -14.98
CA SER A 19 32.73 20.08 -14.44
C SER A 19 31.70 19.82 -13.35
N ARG A 20 31.24 20.83 -12.62
CA ARG A 20 30.26 20.68 -11.54
C ARG A 20 28.91 20.18 -12.03
N ARG A 21 28.38 20.70 -13.13
CA ARG A 21 27.08 20.29 -13.69
C ARG A 21 27.02 18.81 -14.11
N LYS A 22 28.13 18.25 -14.63
CA LYS A 22 28.19 16.82 -15.03
C LYS A 22 28.25 15.92 -13.79
N ASN A 23 28.91 16.36 -12.74
CA ASN A 23 28.98 15.62 -11.48
C ASN A 23 27.64 15.72 -10.72
N ASP A 24 27.00 16.88 -10.72
CA ASP A 24 25.70 17.10 -10.11
C ASP A 24 24.62 16.24 -10.81
N LEU A 25 24.66 16.16 -12.15
CA LEU A 25 23.76 15.29 -12.90
C LEU A 25 23.98 13.80 -12.62
N ARG A 26 25.23 13.39 -12.43
CA ARG A 26 25.57 12.00 -12.03
C ARG A 26 25.11 11.69 -10.61
N LEU A 27 25.25 12.63 -9.69
CA LEU A 27 24.75 12.50 -8.32
C LEU A 27 23.22 12.40 -8.30
N LEU A 28 22.52 13.23 -9.05
CA LEU A 28 21.08 13.18 -9.18
C LEU A 28 20.61 11.84 -9.79
N ALA A 29 21.28 11.38 -10.84
CA ALA A 29 20.99 10.09 -11.44
C ALA A 29 21.24 8.92 -10.46
N ALA A 30 22.32 8.96 -9.69
CA ALA A 30 22.63 7.95 -8.68
C ALA A 30 21.58 7.93 -7.56
N VAL A 31 21.15 9.09 -7.07
CA VAL A 31 20.10 9.18 -6.04
C VAL A 31 18.77 8.67 -6.57
N LEU A 32 18.40 8.99 -7.81
CA LEU A 32 17.17 8.48 -8.44
C LEU A 32 17.23 6.96 -8.64
N LEU A 33 18.37 6.42 -9.06
CA LEU A 33 18.53 4.97 -9.21
C LEU A 33 18.49 4.24 -7.87
N LEU A 34 19.13 4.79 -6.83
CA LEU A 34 19.09 4.22 -5.49
C LEU A 34 17.68 4.27 -4.89
N SER A 35 16.95 5.37 -5.09
CA SER A 35 15.57 5.48 -4.62
C SER A 35 14.62 4.53 -5.37
N ALA A 36 14.78 4.40 -6.67
CA ALA A 36 14.02 3.44 -7.49
C ALA A 36 14.33 1.99 -7.11
N ALA A 37 15.61 1.65 -6.88
CA ALA A 37 16.04 0.34 -6.41
C ALA A 37 15.51 0.04 -5.00
N GLY A 38 15.53 1.02 -4.10
CA GLY A 38 14.96 0.88 -2.75
C GLY A 38 13.45 0.66 -2.77
N PHE A 39 12.74 1.37 -3.64
CA PHE A 39 11.30 1.18 -3.81
C PHE A 39 10.96 -0.18 -4.42
N ALA A 40 11.72 -0.61 -5.44
CA ALA A 40 11.56 -1.93 -6.05
C ALA A 40 11.92 -3.05 -5.06
N ALA A 41 13.00 -2.91 -4.30
CA ALA A 41 13.38 -3.86 -3.25
C ALA A 41 12.30 -3.95 -2.16
N ARG A 42 11.71 -2.83 -1.74
CA ARG A 42 10.62 -2.83 -0.77
C ARG A 42 9.37 -3.53 -1.33
N ALA A 43 9.03 -3.31 -2.60
CA ALA A 43 7.90 -4.00 -3.25
C ALA A 43 8.14 -5.52 -3.38
N PHE A 44 9.39 -5.94 -3.61
CA PHE A 44 9.77 -7.36 -3.67
C PHE A 44 9.90 -8.03 -2.30
N LEU A 45 10.37 -7.28 -1.28
CA LEU A 45 10.55 -7.76 0.09
C LEU A 45 9.28 -7.62 0.94
N SER A 46 8.25 -6.95 0.45
CA SER A 46 6.91 -7.04 1.00
C SER A 46 6.34 -8.42 0.64
N GLY A 47 7.05 -9.44 1.09
CA GLY A 47 6.50 -10.77 1.25
C GLY A 47 5.20 -10.62 2.01
N GLY A 48 4.15 -11.22 1.50
CA GLY A 48 2.79 -11.01 1.96
C GLY A 48 2.67 -10.98 3.49
N SER A 49 1.72 -10.25 3.98
CA SER A 49 1.47 -10.05 5.42
C SER A 49 1.30 -11.36 6.19
N GLY A 50 1.20 -12.47 5.46
CA GLY A 50 0.87 -13.77 6.05
C GLY A 50 -0.54 -13.79 6.64
N MET A 51 -1.37 -12.81 6.25
CA MET A 51 -2.74 -12.68 6.71
C MET A 51 -3.70 -13.23 5.69
N SER A 52 -4.77 -13.85 6.17
CA SER A 52 -5.89 -14.31 5.37
C SER A 52 -7.21 -13.79 5.93
N VAL A 53 -8.17 -13.68 5.03
CA VAL A 53 -9.56 -13.41 5.36
C VAL A 53 -10.32 -14.72 5.32
N ARG A 54 -10.85 -15.13 6.45
CA ARG A 54 -11.70 -16.30 6.57
C ARG A 54 -13.16 -15.88 6.51
N VAL A 55 -13.88 -16.43 5.57
CA VAL A 55 -15.33 -16.25 5.39
C VAL A 55 -16.05 -17.42 6.03
N SER A 56 -16.91 -17.13 6.98
CA SER A 56 -17.74 -18.13 7.66
C SER A 56 -19.19 -17.82 7.43
N ARG A 57 -19.97 -18.84 7.10
CA ARG A 57 -21.41 -18.78 6.93
C ARG A 57 -22.09 -19.81 7.83
N ASP A 58 -23.13 -19.40 8.55
CA ASP A 58 -23.82 -20.25 9.52
C ASP A 58 -22.87 -20.98 10.50
N GLY A 59 -21.74 -20.32 10.85
CA GLY A 59 -20.72 -20.89 11.75
C GLY A 59 -19.72 -21.85 11.07
N THR A 60 -19.89 -22.11 9.77
CA THR A 60 -18.96 -22.95 9.00
C THR A 60 -18.07 -22.08 8.11
N VAL A 61 -16.77 -22.34 8.13
CA VAL A 61 -15.83 -21.70 7.20
C VAL A 61 -16.12 -22.23 5.79
N THR A 62 -16.46 -21.32 4.90
CA THR A 62 -16.76 -21.63 3.49
C THR A 62 -15.58 -21.30 2.58
N ASP A 63 -14.89 -20.20 2.85
CA ASP A 63 -13.83 -19.67 1.99
C ASP A 63 -12.71 -19.04 2.80
N GLU A 64 -11.52 -19.02 2.24
CA GLU A 64 -10.36 -18.34 2.79
C GLU A 64 -9.56 -17.68 1.67
N TYR A 65 -9.31 -16.38 1.82
CA TYR A 65 -8.62 -15.55 0.82
C TYR A 65 -7.39 -14.89 1.44
N SER A 66 -6.29 -14.79 0.68
CA SER A 66 -5.11 -14.06 1.14
C SER A 66 -5.34 -12.56 1.05
N LEU A 67 -4.98 -11.81 2.11
CA LEU A 67 -4.98 -10.34 2.09
C LEU A 67 -3.92 -9.74 1.15
N ASP A 68 -2.94 -10.54 0.76
CA ASP A 68 -1.83 -10.08 -0.10
C ASP A 68 -2.20 -10.01 -1.58
N ARG A 69 -3.36 -10.52 -1.97
CA ARG A 69 -3.80 -10.55 -3.36
C ARG A 69 -5.10 -9.75 -3.51
N PRO A 70 -5.14 -8.81 -4.45
CA PRO A 70 -6.37 -8.10 -4.72
C PRO A 70 -7.45 -9.08 -5.18
N LEU A 71 -8.63 -8.95 -4.60
CA LEU A 71 -9.79 -9.78 -4.90
C LEU A 71 -11.06 -8.95 -4.80
N GLU A 72 -11.99 -9.22 -5.67
CA GLU A 72 -13.38 -8.79 -5.58
C GLU A 72 -14.25 -10.00 -5.83
N THR A 73 -15.10 -10.33 -4.88
CA THR A 73 -15.98 -11.51 -4.98
C THR A 73 -17.30 -11.26 -4.29
N VAL A 74 -18.36 -11.81 -4.88
CA VAL A 74 -19.69 -11.77 -4.30
C VAL A 74 -19.90 -13.04 -3.46
N ILE A 75 -20.25 -12.84 -2.21
CA ILE A 75 -20.59 -13.91 -1.28
C ILE A 75 -22.11 -13.96 -1.19
N ASP A 76 -22.70 -14.99 -1.76
CA ASP A 76 -24.14 -15.25 -1.77
C ASP A 76 -24.53 -16.17 -0.61
N ASP A 77 -25.64 -15.90 0.06
CA ASP A 77 -26.14 -16.73 1.18
C ASP A 77 -27.03 -17.91 0.75
N GLY A 78 -27.27 -18.04 -0.56
CA GLY A 78 -28.17 -19.07 -1.12
C GLY A 78 -29.64 -18.81 -0.91
N ARG A 79 -30.00 -17.64 -0.36
CA ARG A 79 -31.39 -17.23 -0.05
C ARG A 79 -31.74 -15.89 -0.69
N GLY A 80 -30.85 -15.38 -1.56
CA GLY A 80 -30.98 -14.10 -2.23
C GLY A 80 -30.30 -12.95 -1.49
N GLY A 81 -29.60 -13.22 -0.38
CA GLY A 81 -28.73 -12.28 0.31
C GLY A 81 -27.32 -12.31 -0.29
N PHE A 82 -26.71 -11.16 -0.48
CA PHE A 82 -25.33 -11.09 -0.97
C PHE A 82 -24.54 -9.96 -0.30
N ASN A 83 -23.22 -10.14 -0.31
CA ASN A 83 -22.24 -9.17 0.15
C ASN A 83 -21.06 -9.20 -0.81
N THR A 84 -20.61 -8.06 -1.31
CA THR A 84 -19.41 -7.98 -2.14
C THR A 84 -18.19 -7.74 -1.26
N LEU A 85 -17.30 -8.71 -1.21
CA LEU A 85 -16.03 -8.63 -0.48
C LEU A 85 -14.96 -8.09 -1.41
N HIS A 86 -14.27 -7.06 -0.96
CA HIS A 86 -13.08 -6.51 -1.60
C HIS A 86 -11.84 -6.77 -0.75
N ILE A 87 -10.74 -7.13 -1.40
CA ILE A 87 -9.41 -7.22 -0.79
C ILE A 87 -8.46 -6.43 -1.67
N ARG A 88 -7.74 -5.48 -1.07
CA ARG A 88 -6.70 -4.70 -1.74
C ARG A 88 -5.75 -4.12 -0.71
N ASP A 89 -4.47 -4.04 -1.05
CA ASP A 89 -3.43 -3.39 -0.25
C ASP A 89 -3.32 -3.90 1.20
N GLY A 90 -3.66 -5.18 1.43
CA GLY A 90 -3.63 -5.80 2.76
C GLY A 90 -4.84 -5.51 3.63
N GLU A 91 -5.92 -4.99 3.05
CA GLU A 91 -7.17 -4.68 3.74
C GLU A 91 -8.34 -5.41 3.08
N ALA A 92 -9.37 -5.69 3.86
CA ALA A 92 -10.63 -6.25 3.39
C ALA A 92 -11.81 -5.38 3.86
N TRP A 93 -12.82 -5.23 3.01
CA TRP A 93 -14.05 -4.51 3.33
C TRP A 93 -15.21 -5.05 2.50
N VAL A 94 -16.42 -4.69 2.89
CA VAL A 94 -17.65 -5.09 2.19
C VAL A 94 -18.31 -3.86 1.57
N THR A 95 -18.78 -4.02 0.34
CA THR A 95 -19.67 -3.08 -0.34
C THR A 95 -20.87 -3.83 -0.91
N ASP A 96 -21.85 -3.10 -1.38
CA ASP A 96 -22.99 -3.66 -2.14
C ASP A 96 -23.64 -4.87 -1.47
N ALA A 97 -23.97 -4.73 -0.20
CA ALA A 97 -24.72 -5.73 0.52
C ALA A 97 -26.21 -5.37 0.48
N ASN A 98 -27.06 -6.33 0.17
CA ASN A 98 -28.52 -6.12 0.22
C ASN A 98 -29.14 -6.36 1.61
N CYS A 99 -28.30 -6.33 2.67
CA CYS A 99 -28.80 -6.40 4.04
C CYS A 99 -29.43 -5.05 4.44
N PRO A 100 -30.64 -5.07 5.09
CA PRO A 100 -31.38 -3.86 5.41
C PRO A 100 -30.66 -2.92 6.38
N ASP A 101 -29.78 -3.44 7.21
CA ASP A 101 -29.09 -2.67 8.25
C ASP A 101 -27.82 -1.96 7.74
N GLY A 102 -27.19 -2.46 6.67
CA GLY A 102 -25.95 -1.94 6.09
C GLY A 102 -24.77 -1.88 7.08
N ILE A 103 -24.83 -2.65 8.16
CA ILE A 103 -23.80 -2.61 9.21
C ILE A 103 -22.48 -3.18 8.70
N CYS A 104 -22.54 -4.22 7.86
CA CYS A 104 -21.36 -4.83 7.25
C CYS A 104 -20.57 -3.86 6.36
N GLU A 105 -21.26 -2.97 5.63
CA GLU A 105 -20.61 -1.92 4.83
C GLU A 105 -20.03 -0.82 5.72
N LYS A 106 -20.72 -0.49 6.81
CA LYS A 106 -20.29 0.54 7.77
C LYS A 106 -19.17 0.07 8.70
N ALA A 107 -18.87 -1.23 8.74
CA ALA A 107 -17.77 -1.77 9.53
C ALA A 107 -16.40 -1.25 9.06
N GLY A 108 -16.33 -0.80 7.81
CA GLY A 108 -15.10 -0.24 7.23
C GLY A 108 -14.09 -1.32 6.85
N HIS A 109 -12.82 -0.94 6.84
CA HIS A 109 -11.73 -1.81 6.41
C HIS A 109 -11.14 -2.57 7.60
N ILE A 110 -10.87 -3.85 7.41
CA ILE A 110 -10.21 -4.73 8.38
C ILE A 110 -8.89 -5.24 7.80
N SER A 111 -7.84 -5.28 8.62
CA SER A 111 -6.50 -5.69 8.20
C SER A 111 -5.70 -6.43 9.29
N ARG A 112 -6.16 -6.38 10.53
CA ARG A 112 -5.45 -6.95 11.67
C ARG A 112 -6.07 -8.26 12.12
N PRO A 113 -5.28 -9.22 12.62
CA PRO A 113 -5.79 -10.46 13.17
C PRO A 113 -6.83 -10.21 14.25
N GLY A 114 -7.97 -10.91 14.13
CA GLY A 114 -9.09 -10.79 15.05
C GLY A 114 -10.11 -9.69 14.71
N GLU A 115 -9.83 -8.81 13.75
CA GLU A 115 -10.85 -7.90 13.23
C GLU A 115 -11.90 -8.67 12.44
N VAL A 116 -13.16 -8.26 12.58
CA VAL A 116 -14.30 -8.97 11.99
C VAL A 116 -15.29 -8.00 11.36
N ILE A 117 -15.90 -8.44 10.26
CA ILE A 117 -17.11 -7.85 9.71
C ILE A 117 -18.23 -8.89 9.85
N VAL A 118 -19.35 -8.47 10.42
CA VAL A 118 -20.49 -9.37 10.67
C VAL A 118 -21.71 -8.86 9.90
N CYS A 119 -22.34 -9.75 9.14
CA CYS A 119 -23.62 -9.52 8.53
C CYS A 119 -24.63 -10.52 9.10
N MET A 120 -25.37 -10.11 10.12
CA MET A 120 -26.35 -10.97 10.81
C MET A 120 -27.50 -11.46 9.92
N PRO A 121 -28.11 -10.61 9.06
CA PRO A 121 -29.16 -11.07 8.15
C PRO A 121 -28.71 -12.20 7.21
N HIS A 122 -27.46 -12.15 6.74
CA HIS A 122 -26.88 -13.16 5.86
C HIS A 122 -26.07 -14.24 6.60
N ARG A 123 -26.01 -14.16 7.95
CA ARG A 123 -25.23 -15.07 8.82
C ARG A 123 -23.78 -15.22 8.38
N LEU A 124 -23.22 -14.11 7.88
CA LEU A 124 -21.88 -14.02 7.34
C LEU A 124 -20.96 -13.39 8.37
N ILE A 125 -19.81 -14.01 8.58
CA ILE A 125 -18.72 -13.48 9.40
C ILE A 125 -17.44 -13.51 8.55
N ILE A 126 -16.80 -12.38 8.40
CA ILE A 126 -15.54 -12.19 7.72
C ILE A 126 -14.51 -11.84 8.78
N THR A 127 -13.49 -12.66 8.94
CA THR A 127 -12.48 -12.50 10.01
C THR A 127 -11.08 -12.47 9.41
N VAL A 128 -10.25 -11.53 9.85
CA VAL A 128 -8.81 -11.55 9.54
C VAL A 128 -8.11 -12.52 10.47
N THR A 129 -7.38 -13.46 9.89
CA THR A 129 -6.59 -14.46 10.62
C THR A 129 -5.16 -14.52 10.07
N GLU A 130 -4.24 -15.03 10.85
CA GLU A 130 -2.94 -15.43 10.32
C GLU A 130 -3.13 -16.62 9.38
N LYS A 131 -2.42 -16.59 8.27
CA LYS A 131 -2.45 -17.68 7.30
C LYS A 131 -1.88 -18.94 7.95
N ASP A 132 -2.69 -19.99 7.97
CA ASP A 132 -2.22 -21.29 8.45
C ASP A 132 -1.16 -21.85 7.50
N PRO A 133 0.09 -22.05 7.96
CA PRO A 133 1.15 -22.59 7.10
C PRO A 133 0.92 -24.06 6.72
N ALA A 134 -0.10 -24.72 7.26
CA ALA A 134 -0.39 -26.15 7.07
C ALA A 134 -1.43 -26.44 5.98
N ARG A 135 -1.87 -25.42 5.22
CA ARG A 135 -2.86 -25.62 4.13
C ARG A 135 -2.38 -25.07 2.80
#